data_aa357d4df46ba8938a0e3af2020cd726
#
_entry.id   aa357d4df46ba8938a0e3af2020cd726
#
_cell.length_a   1.000
_cell.length_b   1.000
_cell.length_c   1.000
_cell.angle_alpha   90.00
_cell.angle_beta   90.00
_cell.angle_gamma   90.00
#
_symmetry.space_group_name_H-M   'P 1'
#
loop_
_entity.id
_entity.type
_entity.pdbx_description
1 polymer ?
#
loop_
_entity_poly.entity_id
_entity_poly.type
_entity_poly.pdbx_seq_one_letter_code
_entity_poly.pdbx_strand_id
1 'polypeptide(L)'
;MIGCDCDVCHSPDPRDQRLRSSIYVETPECAWVVDTGTDFRTQALRENIRRLDAVVFTHSHTDHIMGFDDLRRYSHDLGSIPVYASAETMRDLERVYEFAFNGLNRFPGYLVPVPHIVDGPFALGKTLLTPLPVPHGRSTVNGYLFSRGGEKLVAYLSDCSAVPDEIVREIAGVKALIIDALRHKPHPTHLSVSQALEVAAKVRPARTLFTHICHDLAQSSEAALPPAVGIAYDGLKLSF
;
A
#
# COMPACT_ATOMS: atom_id res chain seq x y z
N MET A 1 -1.19 -17.16 9.71
CA MET A 1 -0.49 -17.89 8.60
C MET A 1 -1.10 -19.28 8.50
N ILE A 2 -1.28 -19.82 7.29
CA ILE A 2 -1.91 -21.14 7.08
C ILE A 2 -1.13 -22.23 7.84
N GLY A 3 -1.81 -23.01 8.68
CA GLY A 3 -1.25 -24.12 9.46
C GLY A 3 -0.25 -23.70 10.55
N CYS A 4 -0.30 -22.46 11.01
CA CYS A 4 0.56 -21.97 12.10
C CYS A 4 -0.20 -21.88 13.41
N ASP A 5 0.34 -22.48 14.47
CA ASP A 5 -0.25 -22.54 15.81
C ASP A 5 0.38 -21.52 16.78
N CYS A 6 1.05 -20.47 16.29
CA CYS A 6 1.64 -19.45 17.16
C CYS A 6 0.57 -18.55 17.80
N ASP A 7 0.94 -17.89 18.89
CA ASP A 7 0.04 -17.02 19.67
C ASP A 7 -0.59 -15.90 18.83
N VAL A 8 0.12 -15.36 17.83
CA VAL A 8 -0.40 -14.30 16.96
C VAL A 8 -1.45 -14.86 15.98
N CYS A 9 -1.21 -16.05 15.39
CA CYS A 9 -2.16 -16.68 14.48
C CYS A 9 -3.45 -17.13 15.18
N HIS A 10 -3.39 -17.38 16.49
CA HIS A 10 -4.52 -17.76 17.35
C HIS A 10 -4.95 -16.66 18.32
N SER A 11 -4.46 -15.42 18.11
CA SER A 11 -4.80 -14.30 18.97
C SER A 11 -6.31 -14.00 18.95
N PRO A 12 -6.92 -13.73 20.11
CA PRO A 12 -8.30 -13.25 20.19
C PRO A 12 -8.44 -11.77 19.81
N ASP A 13 -7.32 -11.02 19.68
CA ASP A 13 -7.34 -9.64 19.25
C ASP A 13 -7.59 -9.58 17.73
N PRO A 14 -8.70 -9.00 17.26
CA PRO A 14 -9.01 -8.92 15.83
C PRO A 14 -7.97 -8.13 15.04
N ARG A 15 -7.17 -7.27 15.68
CA ARG A 15 -6.09 -6.53 15.05
C ARG A 15 -4.90 -7.40 14.67
N ASP A 16 -4.78 -8.61 15.20
CA ASP A 16 -3.79 -9.62 14.81
C ASP A 16 -4.23 -10.43 13.56
N GLN A 17 -5.50 -10.35 13.18
CA GLN A 17 -6.04 -11.01 11.99
C GLN A 17 -5.88 -10.11 10.76
N ARG A 18 -4.61 -9.89 10.37
CA ARG A 18 -4.24 -8.95 9.30
C ARG A 18 -4.39 -9.58 7.92
N LEU A 19 -5.03 -8.83 7.03
CA LEU A 19 -5.07 -9.10 5.60
C LEU A 19 -3.85 -8.48 4.89
N ARG A 20 -3.77 -8.63 3.57
CA ARG A 20 -2.67 -8.06 2.77
C ARG A 20 -2.66 -6.54 2.82
N SER A 21 -1.44 -5.97 2.79
CA SER A 21 -1.25 -4.53 2.91
C SER A 21 -1.89 -3.78 1.74
N SER A 22 -2.73 -2.81 2.06
CA SER A 22 -3.36 -1.90 1.11
C SER A 22 -3.80 -0.65 1.85
N ILE A 23 -3.87 0.48 1.18
CA ILE A 23 -4.48 1.70 1.72
C ILE A 23 -5.52 2.25 0.75
N TYR A 24 -6.67 2.62 1.28
CA TYR A 24 -7.70 3.37 0.58
C TYR A 24 -7.63 4.84 1.00
N VAL A 25 -7.64 5.72 0.04
CA VAL A 25 -7.61 7.18 0.26
C VAL A 25 -8.82 7.80 -0.38
N GLU A 26 -9.54 8.61 0.39
CA GLU A 26 -10.71 9.34 -0.09
C GLU A 26 -10.55 10.83 0.16
N THR A 27 -10.81 11.60 -0.87
CA THR A 27 -10.88 13.07 -0.84
C THR A 27 -12.19 13.52 -1.47
N PRO A 28 -12.64 14.78 -1.29
CA PRO A 28 -13.84 15.26 -1.95
C PRO A 28 -13.81 15.08 -3.47
N GLU A 29 -12.64 15.18 -4.10
CA GLU A 29 -12.49 15.15 -5.55
C GLU A 29 -12.27 13.74 -6.10
N CYS A 30 -11.54 12.89 -5.38
CA CYS A 30 -11.05 11.62 -5.90
C CYS A 30 -10.87 10.59 -4.78
N ALA A 31 -11.18 9.32 -5.09
CA ALA A 31 -10.89 8.18 -4.23
C ALA A 31 -10.01 7.18 -4.99
N TRP A 32 -8.99 6.64 -4.33
CA TRP A 32 -8.11 5.62 -4.91
C TRP A 32 -7.65 4.60 -3.88
N VAL A 33 -7.22 3.45 -4.36
CA VAL A 33 -6.57 2.42 -3.56
C VAL A 33 -5.12 2.27 -4.00
N VAL A 34 -4.22 2.02 -3.04
CA VAL A 34 -2.86 1.56 -3.34
C VAL A 34 -2.81 0.07 -3.04
N ASP A 35 -2.51 -0.69 -4.07
CA ASP A 35 -2.48 -2.14 -4.13
C ASP A 35 -3.83 -2.83 -3.91
N THR A 36 -4.07 -3.88 -4.69
CA THR A 36 -5.24 -4.75 -4.60
C THR A 36 -4.78 -6.19 -4.45
N GLY A 37 -4.35 -6.54 -3.24
CA GLY A 37 -3.92 -7.90 -2.91
C GLY A 37 -5.07 -8.91 -2.97
N THR A 38 -4.77 -10.17 -2.65
CA THR A 38 -5.75 -11.27 -2.65
C THR A 38 -6.97 -11.02 -1.78
N ASP A 39 -6.83 -10.17 -0.77
CA ASP A 39 -7.89 -9.86 0.21
C ASP A 39 -8.70 -8.61 -0.12
N PHE A 40 -8.41 -7.93 -1.25
CA PHE A 40 -9.02 -6.65 -1.62
C PHE A 40 -10.55 -6.69 -1.57
N ARG A 41 -11.17 -7.75 -2.09
CA ARG A 41 -12.63 -7.91 -2.02
C ARG A 41 -13.14 -7.90 -0.58
N THR A 42 -12.51 -8.66 0.30
CA THR A 42 -12.88 -8.73 1.73
C THR A 42 -12.72 -7.36 2.40
N GLN A 43 -11.61 -6.67 2.11
CA GLN A 43 -11.34 -5.33 2.61
C GLN A 43 -12.38 -4.32 2.12
N ALA A 44 -12.67 -4.30 0.83
CA ALA A 44 -13.64 -3.38 0.23
C ALA A 44 -15.07 -3.60 0.77
N LEU A 45 -15.48 -4.84 1.00
CA LEU A 45 -16.77 -5.18 1.60
C LEU A 45 -16.85 -4.75 3.06
N ARG A 46 -15.82 -5.06 3.86
CA ARG A 46 -15.75 -4.71 5.28
C ARG A 46 -15.81 -3.20 5.50
N GLU A 47 -15.02 -2.43 4.73
CA GLU A 47 -14.95 -0.97 4.84
C GLU A 47 -16.03 -0.24 4.04
N ASN A 48 -16.92 -0.99 3.36
CA ASN A 48 -17.97 -0.45 2.52
C ASN A 48 -17.46 0.57 1.48
N ILE A 49 -16.35 0.24 0.80
CA ILE A 49 -15.76 1.09 -0.23
C ILE A 49 -16.68 1.10 -1.45
N ARG A 50 -17.37 2.21 -1.67
CA ARG A 50 -18.35 2.35 -2.76
C ARG A 50 -17.84 3.15 -3.93
N ARG A 51 -16.81 3.97 -3.73
CA ARG A 51 -16.20 4.81 -4.76
C ARG A 51 -14.74 4.46 -4.92
N LEU A 52 -14.31 4.32 -6.16
CA LEU A 52 -12.92 4.15 -6.53
C LEU A 52 -12.71 4.75 -7.92
N ASP A 53 -11.97 5.83 -8.01
CA ASP A 53 -11.73 6.58 -9.24
C ASP A 53 -10.41 6.17 -9.91
N ALA A 54 -9.47 5.58 -9.15
CA ALA A 54 -8.18 5.11 -9.64
C ALA A 54 -7.61 3.99 -8.78
N VAL A 55 -6.66 3.24 -9.33
CA VAL A 55 -5.81 2.32 -8.58
C VAL A 55 -4.34 2.64 -8.85
N VAL A 56 -3.52 2.54 -7.81
CA VAL A 56 -2.09 2.79 -7.84
C VAL A 56 -1.38 1.53 -7.35
N PHE A 57 -0.33 1.08 -8.02
CA PHE A 57 0.43 -0.10 -7.59
C PHE A 57 1.84 0.27 -7.16
N THR A 58 2.26 -0.34 -6.05
CA THR A 58 3.64 -0.26 -5.58
C THR A 58 4.55 -1.17 -6.40
N HIS A 59 4.14 -2.41 -6.61
CA HIS A 59 4.87 -3.43 -7.38
C HIS A 59 3.96 -4.62 -7.73
N SER A 60 4.52 -5.64 -8.41
CA SER A 60 3.76 -6.75 -9.01
C SER A 60 3.74 -8.05 -8.21
N HIS A 61 4.17 -8.07 -6.94
CA HIS A 61 4.02 -9.28 -6.13
C HIS A 61 2.55 -9.66 -5.95
N THR A 62 2.29 -10.95 -5.80
CA THR A 62 0.93 -11.52 -5.80
C THR A 62 0.05 -10.97 -4.68
N ASP A 63 0.62 -10.71 -3.51
CA ASP A 63 -0.07 -10.13 -2.37
C ASP A 63 -0.43 -8.64 -2.54
N HIS A 64 0.03 -8.01 -3.63
CA HIS A 64 -0.31 -6.63 -4.00
C HIS A 64 -1.22 -6.53 -5.22
N ILE A 65 -1.25 -7.52 -6.12
CA ILE A 65 -1.99 -7.41 -7.39
C ILE A 65 -3.14 -8.40 -7.58
N MET A 66 -3.20 -9.53 -6.85
CA MET A 66 -4.10 -10.64 -7.23
C MET A 66 -5.59 -10.41 -6.96
N GLY A 67 -5.99 -9.30 -6.35
CA GLY A 67 -7.37 -8.83 -6.28
C GLY A 67 -7.78 -7.87 -7.40
N PHE A 68 -6.96 -7.70 -8.43
CA PHE A 68 -7.16 -6.75 -9.52
C PHE A 68 -8.51 -6.92 -10.24
N ASP A 69 -8.97 -8.14 -10.47
CA ASP A 69 -10.24 -8.38 -11.17
C ASP A 69 -11.47 -7.87 -10.39
N ASP A 70 -11.40 -7.74 -9.07
CA ASP A 70 -12.49 -7.18 -8.27
C ASP A 70 -12.70 -5.67 -8.52
N LEU A 71 -11.76 -5.00 -9.19
CA LEU A 71 -11.90 -3.61 -9.67
C LEU A 71 -12.99 -3.47 -10.74
N ARG A 72 -13.41 -4.56 -11.38
CA ARG A 72 -14.47 -4.55 -12.42
C ARG A 72 -15.76 -3.89 -11.96
N ARG A 73 -16.08 -3.98 -10.66
CA ARG A 73 -17.27 -3.31 -10.10
C ARG A 73 -17.20 -1.79 -10.30
N TYR A 74 -16.06 -1.20 -10.05
CA TYR A 74 -15.84 0.25 -10.19
C TYR A 74 -15.64 0.65 -11.65
N SER A 75 -14.93 -0.15 -12.42
CA SER A 75 -14.78 0.02 -13.86
C SER A 75 -16.11 0.02 -14.59
N HIS A 76 -17.08 -0.80 -14.15
CA HIS A 76 -18.42 -0.84 -14.71
C HIS A 76 -19.15 0.51 -14.56
N ASP A 77 -19.07 1.12 -13.39
CA ASP A 77 -19.74 2.40 -13.12
C ASP A 77 -19.08 3.59 -13.85
N LEU A 78 -17.76 3.54 -14.03
CA LEU A 78 -16.97 4.59 -14.66
C LEU A 78 -16.77 4.38 -16.18
N GLY A 79 -17.13 3.21 -16.72
CA GLY A 79 -16.79 2.78 -18.08
C GLY A 79 -15.35 2.25 -18.22
N SER A 80 -14.43 2.69 -17.37
CA SER A 80 -13.02 2.24 -17.28
C SER A 80 -12.44 2.67 -15.95
N ILE A 81 -11.28 2.13 -15.57
CA ILE A 81 -10.56 2.55 -14.36
C ILE A 81 -9.09 2.87 -14.66
N PRO A 82 -8.60 4.07 -14.30
CA PRO A 82 -7.18 4.43 -14.40
C PRO A 82 -6.32 3.55 -13.49
N VAL A 83 -5.21 3.01 -14.03
CA VAL A 83 -4.25 2.14 -13.35
C VAL A 83 -2.87 2.77 -13.42
N TYR A 84 -2.32 3.15 -12.28
CA TYR A 84 -1.03 3.81 -12.16
C TYR A 84 0.02 2.85 -11.62
N ALA A 85 1.10 2.64 -12.36
CA ALA A 85 2.20 1.76 -11.94
C ALA A 85 3.50 2.14 -12.65
N SER A 86 4.66 1.71 -12.09
CA SER A 86 5.92 1.77 -12.84
C SER A 86 5.81 0.98 -14.14
N ALA A 87 6.67 1.27 -15.11
CA ALA A 87 6.69 0.54 -16.38
C ALA A 87 6.92 -0.96 -16.21
N GLU A 88 7.70 -1.37 -15.20
CA GLU A 88 7.94 -2.78 -14.87
C GLU A 88 6.67 -3.44 -14.32
N THR A 89 6.06 -2.83 -13.29
CA THR A 89 4.82 -3.32 -12.68
C THR A 89 3.67 -3.37 -13.69
N MET A 90 3.57 -2.37 -14.58
CA MET A 90 2.53 -2.35 -15.61
C MET A 90 2.68 -3.50 -16.60
N ARG A 91 3.90 -3.80 -17.06
CA ARG A 91 4.15 -4.97 -17.94
C ARG A 91 3.74 -6.28 -17.28
N ASP A 92 3.97 -6.42 -15.97
CA ASP A 92 3.54 -7.62 -15.24
C ASP A 92 2.02 -7.68 -15.11
N LEU A 93 1.34 -6.57 -14.83
CA LEU A 93 -0.12 -6.49 -14.80
C LEU A 93 -0.72 -6.85 -16.16
N GLU A 94 -0.21 -6.29 -17.25
CA GLU A 94 -0.63 -6.61 -18.61
C GLU A 94 -0.44 -8.08 -18.96
N ARG A 95 0.64 -8.70 -18.49
CA ARG A 95 0.91 -10.12 -18.68
C ARG A 95 -0.03 -11.01 -17.87
N VAL A 96 -0.24 -10.68 -16.58
CA VAL A 96 -1.07 -11.50 -15.66
C VAL A 96 -2.56 -11.35 -16.00
N TYR A 97 -2.98 -10.15 -16.39
CA TYR A 97 -4.37 -9.80 -16.69
C TYR A 97 -4.58 -9.45 -18.18
N GLU A 98 -3.89 -10.17 -19.06
CA GLU A 98 -3.94 -9.95 -20.51
C GLU A 98 -5.39 -9.78 -21.03
N PHE A 99 -6.32 -10.61 -20.53
CA PHE A 99 -7.72 -10.56 -20.91
C PHE A 99 -8.40 -9.18 -20.65
N ALA A 100 -7.93 -8.43 -19.65
CA ALA A 100 -8.45 -7.12 -19.30
C ALA A 100 -7.78 -6.00 -20.13
N PHE A 101 -6.49 -6.13 -20.44
CA PHE A 101 -5.72 -5.09 -21.13
C PHE A 101 -5.76 -5.18 -22.66
N ASN A 102 -5.83 -6.40 -23.24
CA ASN A 102 -5.73 -6.57 -24.71
C ASN A 102 -6.92 -6.06 -25.51
N GLY A 103 -8.04 -5.73 -24.87
CA GLY A 103 -9.24 -5.22 -25.53
C GLY A 103 -10.04 -6.25 -26.36
N LEU A 104 -9.55 -7.49 -26.43
CA LEU A 104 -10.20 -8.55 -27.19
C LEU A 104 -11.29 -9.22 -26.33
N ASN A 105 -12.40 -9.62 -27.01
CA ASN A 105 -13.50 -10.35 -26.37
C ASN A 105 -14.08 -9.67 -25.10
N ARG A 106 -14.11 -8.34 -25.06
CA ARG A 106 -14.71 -7.60 -23.97
C ARG A 106 -16.22 -7.70 -23.98
N PHE A 107 -16.81 -8.12 -22.87
CA PHE A 107 -18.24 -8.13 -22.65
C PHE A 107 -18.62 -7.06 -21.60
N PRO A 108 -19.89 -6.59 -21.58
CA PRO A 108 -20.37 -5.67 -20.55
C PRO A 108 -20.08 -6.22 -19.14
N GLY A 109 -19.52 -5.39 -18.28
CA GLY A 109 -19.15 -5.76 -16.91
C GLY A 109 -17.74 -6.36 -16.74
N TYR A 110 -16.95 -6.49 -17.82
CA TYR A 110 -15.53 -6.81 -17.69
C TYR A 110 -14.73 -5.62 -17.20
N LEU A 111 -13.62 -5.91 -16.53
CA LEU A 111 -12.66 -4.89 -16.14
C LEU A 111 -12.05 -4.19 -17.37
N VAL A 112 -12.06 -2.86 -17.37
CA VAL A 112 -11.47 -2.04 -18.43
C VAL A 112 -10.43 -1.12 -17.80
N PRO A 113 -9.18 -1.61 -17.62
CA PRO A 113 -8.09 -0.80 -17.09
C PRO A 113 -7.57 0.18 -18.15
N VAL A 114 -7.21 1.38 -17.71
CA VAL A 114 -6.51 2.39 -18.53
C VAL A 114 -5.12 2.59 -17.93
N PRO A 115 -4.05 2.07 -18.56
CA PRO A 115 -2.70 2.13 -18.01
C PRO A 115 -2.12 3.55 -18.03
N HIS A 116 -1.51 3.95 -16.92
CA HIS A 116 -0.72 5.17 -16.76
C HIS A 116 0.64 4.80 -16.16
N ILE A 117 1.70 5.03 -16.94
CA ILE A 117 3.07 4.77 -16.47
C ILE A 117 3.50 5.87 -15.51
N VAL A 118 3.94 5.47 -14.33
CA VAL A 118 4.47 6.35 -13.30
C VAL A 118 5.99 6.43 -13.43
N ASP A 119 6.47 7.54 -13.95
CA ASP A 119 7.90 7.90 -14.10
C ASP A 119 8.27 9.18 -13.33
N GLY A 120 7.30 9.81 -12.68
CA GLY A 120 7.43 11.02 -11.87
C GLY A 120 6.16 11.34 -11.09
N PRO A 121 6.10 12.49 -10.43
CA PRO A 121 4.91 12.92 -9.69
C PRO A 121 3.68 13.08 -10.60
N PHE A 122 2.52 12.64 -10.09
CA PHE A 122 1.23 12.77 -10.78
C PHE A 122 0.13 13.18 -9.77
N ALA A 123 -1.01 13.65 -10.27
CA ALA A 123 -2.09 14.14 -9.43
C ALA A 123 -3.34 13.26 -9.51
N LEU A 124 -3.95 12.97 -8.36
CA LEU A 124 -5.30 12.44 -8.23
C LEU A 124 -6.15 13.49 -7.50
N GLY A 125 -7.06 14.13 -8.24
CA GLY A 125 -7.74 15.33 -7.77
C GLY A 125 -6.75 16.44 -7.42
N LYS A 126 -6.80 16.94 -6.16
CA LYS A 126 -5.86 17.96 -5.66
C LYS A 126 -4.70 17.36 -4.85
N THR A 127 -4.54 16.05 -4.83
CA THR A 127 -3.45 15.36 -4.15
C THR A 127 -2.36 15.02 -5.14
N LEU A 128 -1.13 15.44 -4.85
CA LEU A 128 0.07 15.07 -5.59
C LEU A 128 0.63 13.77 -5.01
N LEU A 129 0.83 12.78 -5.85
CA LEU A 129 1.50 11.52 -5.52
C LEU A 129 2.90 11.57 -6.12
N THR A 130 3.92 11.52 -5.26
CA THR A 130 5.32 11.42 -5.68
C THR A 130 5.80 9.99 -5.48
N PRO A 131 6.23 9.28 -6.54
CA PRO A 131 6.79 7.95 -6.39
C PRO A 131 8.13 8.02 -5.63
N LEU A 132 8.31 7.07 -4.72
CA LEU A 132 9.47 6.93 -3.85
C LEU A 132 10.13 5.59 -4.16
N PRO A 133 11.08 5.51 -5.08
CA PRO A 133 11.73 4.24 -5.43
C PRO A 133 12.58 3.74 -4.26
N VAL A 134 12.26 2.55 -3.77
CA VAL A 134 12.98 1.90 -2.65
C VAL A 134 13.38 0.47 -3.02
N PRO A 135 14.51 -0.04 -2.50
CA PRO A 135 14.94 -1.42 -2.75
C PRO A 135 14.03 -2.42 -2.01
N HIS A 136 13.69 -3.49 -2.69
CA HIS A 136 12.99 -4.66 -2.15
C HIS A 136 13.67 -5.94 -2.65
N GLY A 137 14.64 -6.42 -1.90
CA GLY A 137 15.53 -7.49 -2.34
C GLY A 137 16.40 -7.06 -3.53
N ARG A 138 16.17 -7.71 -4.68
CA ARG A 138 16.88 -7.38 -5.94
C ARG A 138 16.10 -6.44 -6.85
N SER A 139 14.87 -6.13 -6.49
CA SER A 139 13.97 -5.24 -7.26
C SER A 139 13.91 -3.86 -6.63
N THR A 140 13.52 -2.87 -7.44
CA THR A 140 13.10 -1.56 -6.96
C THR A 140 11.59 -1.49 -7.06
N VAL A 141 10.95 -1.06 -5.98
CA VAL A 141 9.49 -0.89 -5.90
C VAL A 141 9.16 0.55 -5.58
N ASN A 142 7.94 0.99 -5.85
CA ASN A 142 7.51 2.34 -5.51
C ASN A 142 6.78 2.36 -4.16
N GLY A 143 7.29 3.15 -3.21
CA GLY A 143 6.43 3.80 -2.24
C GLY A 143 5.81 5.06 -2.82
N TYR A 144 5.01 5.79 -2.04
CA TYR A 144 4.37 7.03 -2.47
C TYR A 144 4.32 8.07 -1.35
N LEU A 145 4.67 9.31 -1.68
CA LEU A 145 4.40 10.47 -0.85
C LEU A 145 3.11 11.14 -1.35
N PHE A 146 2.14 11.32 -0.48
CA PHE A 146 0.91 12.07 -0.75
C PHE A 146 1.03 13.46 -0.17
N SER A 147 0.92 14.47 -1.03
CA SER A 147 0.99 15.89 -0.65
C SER A 147 -0.26 16.62 -1.12
N ARG A 148 -0.75 17.58 -0.32
CA ARG A 148 -1.92 18.38 -0.66
C ARG A 148 -1.75 19.79 -0.10
N GLY A 149 -2.00 20.80 -0.92
CA GLY A 149 -1.84 22.20 -0.50
C GLY A 149 -0.40 22.56 -0.06
N GLY A 150 0.61 21.87 -0.57
CA GLY A 150 2.02 22.06 -0.16
C GLY A 150 2.43 21.30 1.10
N GLU A 151 1.50 20.62 1.78
CA GLU A 151 1.80 19.80 2.97
C GLU A 151 2.04 18.36 2.60
N LYS A 152 3.06 17.72 3.20
CA LYS A 152 3.35 16.29 3.12
C LYS A 152 2.46 15.55 4.12
N LEU A 153 1.45 14.83 3.64
CA LEU A 153 0.45 14.19 4.49
C LEU A 153 0.84 12.76 4.87
N VAL A 154 1.09 11.91 3.87
CA VAL A 154 1.39 10.49 4.09
C VAL A 154 2.59 10.09 3.24
N ALA A 155 3.57 9.40 3.82
CA ALA A 155 4.53 8.60 3.10
C ALA A 155 4.21 7.12 3.34
N TYR A 156 3.96 6.37 2.27
CA TYR A 156 3.60 4.95 2.29
C TYR A 156 4.71 4.12 1.66
N LEU A 157 5.36 3.28 2.46
CA LEU A 157 6.48 2.41 2.10
C LEU A 157 6.14 0.98 2.57
N SER A 158 5.31 0.25 1.82
CA SER A 158 4.79 -1.07 2.24
C SER A 158 5.85 -2.17 2.27
N ASP A 159 6.70 -2.18 1.24
CA ASP A 159 7.70 -3.22 1.02
C ASP A 159 9.04 -2.57 0.73
N CYS A 160 9.96 -2.68 1.65
CA CYS A 160 11.32 -2.18 1.41
C CYS A 160 12.34 -2.86 2.31
N SER A 161 13.54 -3.10 1.79
CA SER A 161 14.67 -3.61 2.56
C SER A 161 15.56 -2.51 3.10
N ALA A 162 15.43 -1.28 2.57
CA ALA A 162 16.08 -0.06 3.03
C ALA A 162 15.31 1.15 2.54
N VAL A 163 15.54 2.31 3.16
CA VAL A 163 15.07 3.61 2.67
C VAL A 163 16.29 4.49 2.38
N PRO A 164 16.57 4.80 1.10
CA PRO A 164 17.69 5.65 0.70
C PRO A 164 17.65 7.04 1.36
N ASP A 165 18.79 7.65 1.60
CA ASP A 165 18.88 8.95 2.28
C ASP A 165 18.20 10.09 1.49
N GLU A 166 18.16 10.00 0.16
CA GLU A 166 17.36 10.92 -0.68
C GLU A 166 15.87 10.81 -0.41
N ILE A 167 15.35 9.58 -0.25
CA ILE A 167 13.94 9.35 0.10
C ILE A 167 13.65 9.83 1.52
N VAL A 168 14.57 9.57 2.47
CA VAL A 168 14.46 10.10 3.84
C VAL A 168 14.34 11.64 3.83
N ARG A 169 15.18 12.33 3.03
CA ARG A 169 15.10 13.80 2.88
C ARG A 169 13.78 14.24 2.24
N GLU A 170 13.33 13.51 1.20
CA GLU A 170 12.09 13.82 0.50
C GLU A 170 10.87 13.75 1.42
N ILE A 171 10.79 12.74 2.28
CA ILE A 171 9.64 12.53 3.19
C ILE A 171 9.84 13.17 4.57
N ALA A 172 10.93 13.89 4.81
CA ALA A 172 11.21 14.50 6.13
C ALA A 172 10.05 15.39 6.59
N GLY A 173 9.64 15.21 7.85
CA GLY A 173 8.57 15.98 8.49
C GLY A 173 7.16 15.65 7.99
N VAL A 174 6.95 14.54 7.29
CA VAL A 174 5.61 14.09 6.87
C VAL A 174 4.68 13.90 8.07
N LYS A 175 3.37 14.17 7.92
CA LYS A 175 2.42 13.99 9.03
C LYS A 175 2.29 12.52 9.46
N ALA A 176 2.20 11.59 8.50
CA ALA A 176 2.19 10.15 8.80
C ALA A 176 3.19 9.40 7.91
N LEU A 177 4.05 8.60 8.53
CA LEU A 177 4.89 7.62 7.87
C LEU A 177 4.28 6.23 8.10
N ILE A 178 3.84 5.58 7.02
CA ILE A 178 3.38 4.19 7.04
C ILE A 178 4.50 3.38 6.38
N ILE A 179 5.16 2.51 7.15
CA ILE A 179 6.42 1.89 6.74
C ILE A 179 6.43 0.38 7.04
N ASP A 180 7.08 -0.36 6.15
CA ASP A 180 7.42 -1.78 6.34
C ASP A 180 8.10 -2.01 7.70
N ALA A 181 7.60 -2.99 8.44
CA ALA A 181 8.24 -3.50 9.66
C ALA A 181 7.85 -4.95 9.87
N LEU A 182 8.33 -5.83 9.01
CA LEU A 182 7.87 -7.21 8.90
C LEU A 182 7.86 -7.95 10.23
N ARG A 183 8.95 -7.82 11.01
CA ARG A 183 9.18 -8.53 12.29
C ARG A 183 10.43 -7.98 13.01
N HIS A 184 10.70 -8.50 14.23
CA HIS A 184 11.92 -8.12 14.95
C HIS A 184 13.21 -8.64 14.29
N LYS A 185 13.20 -9.87 13.78
CA LYS A 185 14.38 -10.48 13.13
C LYS A 185 14.60 -9.87 11.75
N PRO A 186 15.86 -9.60 11.35
CA PRO A 186 16.17 -9.12 10.00
C PRO A 186 15.59 -10.02 8.89
N HIS A 187 15.27 -9.41 7.78
CA HIS A 187 14.79 -10.08 6.56
C HIS A 187 15.51 -9.50 5.33
N PRO A 188 15.83 -10.31 4.31
CA PRO A 188 16.61 -9.83 3.15
C PRO A 188 15.86 -8.84 2.26
N THR A 189 14.53 -8.81 2.31
CA THR A 189 13.70 -7.97 1.43
C THR A 189 12.83 -6.96 2.18
N HIS A 190 12.73 -7.06 3.51
CA HIS A 190 11.89 -6.19 4.34
C HIS A 190 12.66 -5.59 5.49
N LEU A 191 12.19 -4.45 6.00
CA LEU A 191 12.71 -3.86 7.22
C LEU A 191 12.31 -4.70 8.45
N SER A 192 13.22 -4.78 9.40
CA SER A 192 12.87 -5.17 10.77
C SER A 192 12.29 -3.98 11.53
N VAL A 193 11.66 -4.25 12.69
CA VAL A 193 11.15 -3.21 13.59
C VAL A 193 12.25 -2.21 13.96
N SER A 194 13.48 -2.65 14.28
CA SER A 194 14.59 -1.75 14.62
C SER A 194 14.99 -0.85 13.45
N GLN A 195 15.09 -1.40 12.24
CA GLN A 195 15.40 -0.63 11.04
C GLN A 195 14.31 0.39 10.70
N ALA A 196 13.03 0.02 10.83
CA ALA A 196 11.90 0.93 10.64
C ALA A 196 11.93 2.09 11.66
N LEU A 197 12.29 1.82 12.92
CA LEU A 197 12.49 2.84 13.96
C LEU A 197 13.65 3.79 13.64
N GLU A 198 14.76 3.29 13.09
CA GLU A 198 15.89 4.11 12.66
C GLU A 198 15.48 5.07 11.52
N VAL A 199 14.70 4.57 10.55
CA VAL A 199 14.14 5.42 9.48
C VAL A 199 13.19 6.47 10.06
N ALA A 200 12.27 6.09 10.95
CA ALA A 200 11.36 7.02 11.61
C ALA A 200 12.09 8.12 12.38
N ALA A 201 13.18 7.78 13.09
CA ALA A 201 14.00 8.74 13.80
C ALA A 201 14.68 9.77 12.88
N LYS A 202 15.07 9.37 11.64
CA LYS A 202 15.64 10.26 10.63
C LYS A 202 14.57 11.15 9.98
N VAL A 203 13.43 10.56 9.60
CA VAL A 203 12.28 11.25 8.92
C VAL A 203 11.59 12.23 9.86
N ARG A 204 11.48 11.91 11.14
CA ARG A 204 10.77 12.70 12.18
C ARG A 204 9.33 13.02 11.79
N PRO A 205 8.52 12.02 11.46
CA PRO A 205 7.10 12.22 11.16
C PRO A 205 6.32 12.61 12.43
N ALA A 206 5.13 13.20 12.28
CA ALA A 206 4.25 13.41 13.43
C ALA A 206 3.71 12.08 13.99
N ARG A 207 3.52 11.07 13.14
CA ARG A 207 3.12 9.70 13.49
C ARG A 207 3.79 8.69 12.58
N THR A 208 4.21 7.55 13.15
CA THR A 208 4.68 6.38 12.41
C THR A 208 3.72 5.21 12.61
N LEU A 209 3.41 4.49 11.54
CA LEU A 209 2.62 3.26 11.57
C LEU A 209 3.38 2.15 10.85
N PHE A 210 3.61 1.05 11.54
CA PHE A 210 4.20 -0.14 10.95
C PHE A 210 3.15 -0.90 10.15
N THR A 211 3.51 -1.33 8.95
CA THR A 211 2.67 -2.12 8.03
C THR A 211 3.42 -3.35 7.53
N HIS A 212 2.80 -4.15 6.69
CA HIS A 212 3.35 -5.39 6.10
C HIS A 212 3.86 -6.40 7.15
N ILE A 213 3.17 -6.49 8.27
CA ILE A 213 3.59 -7.24 9.45
C ILE A 213 3.26 -8.72 9.31
N CYS A 214 4.23 -9.58 9.55
CA CYS A 214 4.02 -11.02 9.62
C CYS A 214 3.55 -11.48 11.02
N HIS A 215 3.30 -12.77 11.16
CA HIS A 215 2.80 -13.39 12.40
C HIS A 215 3.84 -13.47 13.54
N ASP A 216 5.06 -12.94 13.36
CA ASP A 216 6.06 -12.84 14.44
C ASP A 216 5.89 -11.58 15.31
N LEU A 217 4.96 -10.67 14.95
CA LEU A 217 4.74 -9.41 15.66
C LEU A 217 3.25 -9.25 16.03
N ALA A 218 2.94 -9.39 17.31
CA ALA A 218 1.59 -9.20 17.83
C ALA A 218 1.22 -7.71 17.93
N GLN A 219 -0.07 -7.38 17.85
CA GLN A 219 -0.57 -6.03 18.09
C GLN A 219 -0.21 -5.50 19.48
N SER A 220 -0.20 -6.37 20.48
CA SER A 220 0.20 -6.02 21.84
C SER A 220 1.63 -5.51 21.96
N SER A 221 2.53 -5.81 21.00
CA SER A 221 3.89 -5.28 20.94
C SER A 221 3.94 -3.75 20.78
N GLU A 222 2.83 -3.14 20.35
CA GLU A 222 2.69 -1.67 20.26
C GLU A 222 3.00 -0.98 21.60
N ALA A 223 2.66 -1.61 22.72
CA ALA A 223 2.88 -1.06 24.06
C ALA A 223 4.36 -0.81 24.38
N ALA A 224 5.29 -1.48 23.68
CA ALA A 224 6.73 -1.33 23.86
C ALA A 224 7.37 -0.37 22.84
N LEU A 225 6.60 0.19 21.90
CA LEU A 225 7.11 1.12 20.89
C LEU A 225 7.24 2.54 21.46
N PRO A 226 8.11 3.37 20.85
CA PRO A 226 8.24 4.78 21.24
C PRO A 226 6.92 5.55 21.07
N PRO A 227 6.74 6.68 21.77
CA PRO A 227 5.60 7.56 21.54
C PRO A 227 5.44 7.94 20.06
N ALA A 228 4.19 8.06 19.58
CA ALA A 228 3.82 8.34 18.20
C ALA A 228 4.18 7.23 17.17
N VAL A 229 4.65 6.06 17.62
CA VAL A 229 4.82 4.88 16.78
C VAL A 229 3.75 3.86 17.14
N GLY A 230 3.03 3.37 16.15
CA GLY A 230 1.99 2.36 16.32
C GLY A 230 2.07 1.27 15.27
N ILE A 231 1.26 0.25 15.45
CA ILE A 231 1.11 -0.88 14.52
C ILE A 231 -0.20 -0.70 13.76
N ALA A 232 -0.14 -0.62 12.44
CA ALA A 232 -1.33 -0.56 11.62
C ALA A 232 -2.13 -1.88 11.71
N TYR A 233 -3.43 -1.76 11.61
CA TYR A 233 -4.36 -2.89 11.59
C TYR A 233 -5.47 -2.61 10.58
N ASP A 234 -6.16 -3.66 10.19
CA ASP A 234 -7.22 -3.59 9.21
C ASP A 234 -8.37 -2.70 9.67
N GLY A 235 -8.72 -1.70 8.85
CA GLY A 235 -9.75 -0.71 9.17
C GLY A 235 -9.26 0.51 9.97
N LEU A 236 -7.94 0.64 10.24
CA LEU A 236 -7.38 1.85 10.84
C LEU A 236 -7.61 3.06 9.92
N LYS A 237 -8.14 4.15 10.48
CA LYS A 237 -8.44 5.39 9.74
C LYS A 237 -7.58 6.54 10.22
N LEU A 238 -7.06 7.31 9.27
CA LEU A 238 -6.35 8.57 9.49
C LEU A 238 -7.11 9.69 8.77
N SER A 239 -7.17 10.87 9.37
CA SER A 239 -7.75 12.07 8.76
C SER A 239 -6.75 13.23 8.87
N PHE A 240 -6.65 14.07 7.82
CA PHE A 240 -5.71 15.17 7.71
C PHE A 240 -6.39 16.45 7.24
#